data_456e6676f54d88e5bb2a00de037726ec
#
_entry.id   456e6676f54d88e5bb2a00de037726ec
#
_cell.length_a   1.000
_cell.length_b   1.000
_cell.length_c   1.000
_cell.angle_alpha   90.00
_cell.angle_beta   90.00
_cell.angle_gamma   90.00
#
_symmetry.space_group_name_H-M   'P 1'
#
loop_
_entity.id
_entity.type
_entity.pdbx_description
1 polymer ?
#
loop_
_entity_poly.entity_id
_entity_poly.type
_entity_poly.pdbx_seq_one_letter_code
_entity_poly.pdbx_strand_id
1 'polypeptide(L)'
;MAQSLSKVYVHLTFSTKNRAPLIDKELKPRLMEYLGGICKQLNCIPLQTGGAKDHVHILCLLSKNITQIKLVEEVKKSSSKWIKTIGPNYRNFYWQDGYGIFSVNPSEVEVVTDYIKNQEEHHRKRTFQEEFLVFLK
;
A
#
# COMPACT_ATOMS: atom_id res chain seq x y z
N MET A 1 -17.44 -24.93 20.36
CA MET A 1 -16.87 -24.30 19.17
C MET A 1 -15.56 -23.65 19.53
N ALA A 2 -14.51 -23.97 18.79
CA ALA A 2 -13.20 -23.38 19.03
C ALA A 2 -13.19 -21.92 18.57
N GLN A 3 -12.57 -21.07 19.35
CA GLN A 3 -12.35 -19.67 18.99
C GLN A 3 -10.92 -19.52 18.52
N SER A 4 -10.75 -18.75 17.45
CA SER A 4 -9.43 -18.45 16.91
C SER A 4 -9.19 -16.94 16.99
N LEU A 5 -8.00 -16.56 17.45
CA LEU A 5 -7.57 -15.18 17.47
C LEU A 5 -6.37 -15.03 16.56
N SER A 6 -6.51 -14.14 15.57
CA SER A 6 -5.42 -13.86 14.64
C SER A 6 -5.28 -12.36 14.49
N LYS A 7 -4.07 -11.85 14.73
CA LYS A 7 -3.74 -10.44 14.53
C LYS A 7 -2.41 -10.34 13.81
N VAL A 8 -2.46 -10.49 12.50
CA VAL A 8 -1.28 -10.40 11.64
C VAL A 8 -1.33 -9.07 10.90
N TYR A 9 -0.58 -8.10 11.39
CA TYR A 9 -0.46 -6.81 10.73
C TYR A 9 0.63 -6.89 9.67
N VAL A 10 0.33 -6.35 8.50
CA VAL A 10 1.30 -6.30 7.40
C VAL A 10 1.41 -4.90 6.85
N HIS A 11 2.62 -4.55 6.45
CA HIS A 11 2.95 -3.31 5.78
C HIS A 11 3.33 -3.66 4.34
N LEU A 12 2.46 -3.30 3.42
CA LEU A 12 2.63 -3.56 1.99
C LEU A 12 3.08 -2.27 1.31
N THR A 13 4.09 -2.37 0.44
CA THR A 13 4.54 -1.22 -0.34
C THR A 13 4.92 -1.65 -1.75
N PHE A 14 4.61 -0.81 -2.73
CA PHE A 14 5.00 -1.01 -4.12
C PHE A 14 5.01 0.33 -4.84
N SER A 15 5.69 0.37 -5.98
CA SER A 15 5.93 1.60 -6.72
C SER A 15 5.27 1.58 -8.08
N THR A 16 5.18 2.77 -8.69
CA THR A 16 4.82 2.91 -10.09
C THR A 16 5.94 2.36 -10.97
N LYS A 17 5.59 2.00 -12.21
CA LYS A 17 6.57 1.48 -13.16
C LYS A 17 7.67 2.51 -13.40
N ASN A 18 8.91 2.06 -13.26
CA ASN A 18 10.12 2.90 -13.39
C ASN A 18 10.13 4.08 -12.42
N ARG A 19 9.31 4.01 -11.37
CA ARG A 19 9.13 5.08 -10.37
C ARG A 19 8.77 6.42 -11.00
N ALA A 20 8.04 6.38 -12.11
CA ALA A 20 7.52 7.60 -12.72
C ALA A 20 6.52 8.28 -11.76
N PRO A 21 6.52 9.61 -11.69
CA PRO A 21 5.64 10.33 -10.76
C PRO A 21 4.19 10.38 -11.25
N LEU A 22 3.55 9.23 -11.32
CA LEU A 22 2.22 9.06 -11.90
C LEU A 22 1.09 9.34 -10.92
N ILE A 23 1.37 9.36 -9.62
CA ILE A 23 0.38 9.63 -8.58
C ILE A 23 0.39 11.14 -8.30
N ASP A 24 -0.42 11.89 -9.03
CA ASP A 24 -0.49 13.33 -8.86
C ASP A 24 -1.36 13.72 -7.66
N LYS A 25 -1.44 15.01 -7.38
CA LYS A 25 -2.18 15.54 -6.24
C LYS A 25 -3.67 15.24 -6.31
N GLU A 26 -4.22 15.19 -7.51
CA GLU A 26 -5.65 14.92 -7.71
C GLU A 26 -5.95 13.42 -7.49
N LEU A 27 -5.09 12.56 -8.02
CA LEU A 27 -5.26 11.11 -7.90
C LEU A 27 -5.04 10.61 -6.47
N LYS A 28 -4.06 11.16 -5.77
CA LYS A 28 -3.58 10.59 -4.51
C LYS A 28 -4.68 10.33 -3.47
N PRO A 29 -5.52 11.31 -3.09
CA PRO A 29 -6.54 11.04 -2.08
C PRO A 29 -7.56 9.99 -2.53
N ARG A 30 -7.92 10.00 -3.80
CA ARG A 30 -8.86 9.02 -4.36
C ARG A 30 -8.25 7.62 -4.36
N LEU A 31 -6.97 7.53 -4.70
CA LEU A 31 -6.25 6.25 -4.72
C LEU A 31 -6.13 5.67 -3.31
N MET A 32 -5.79 6.49 -2.33
CA MET A 32 -5.66 6.02 -0.94
C MET A 32 -6.97 5.45 -0.43
N GLU A 33 -8.07 6.12 -0.72
CA GLU A 33 -9.40 5.64 -0.35
C GLU A 33 -9.74 4.33 -1.06
N TYR A 34 -9.43 4.25 -2.34
CA TYR A 34 -9.69 3.05 -3.15
C TYR A 34 -8.90 1.84 -2.63
N LEU A 35 -7.63 2.04 -2.32
CA LEU A 35 -6.79 0.97 -1.78
C LEU A 35 -7.35 0.43 -0.46
N GLY A 36 -7.78 1.31 0.43
CA GLY A 36 -8.44 0.91 1.67
C GLY A 36 -9.72 0.12 1.41
N GLY A 37 -10.50 0.53 0.40
CA GLY A 37 -11.71 -0.15 0.00
C GLY A 37 -11.46 -1.57 -0.50
N ILE A 38 -10.40 -1.78 -1.28
CA ILE A 38 -10.03 -3.12 -1.75
C ILE A 38 -9.69 -4.02 -0.56
N CYS A 39 -8.91 -3.49 0.39
CA CYS A 39 -8.58 -4.26 1.60
C CYS A 39 -9.84 -4.71 2.33
N LYS A 40 -10.82 -3.82 2.50
CA LYS A 40 -12.09 -4.17 3.14
C LYS A 40 -12.83 -5.27 2.40
N GLN A 41 -12.85 -5.22 1.08
CA GLN A 41 -13.49 -6.25 0.27
C GLN A 41 -12.84 -7.62 0.46
N LEU A 42 -11.56 -7.63 0.78
CA LEU A 42 -10.80 -8.85 1.03
C LEU A 42 -10.83 -9.25 2.51
N ASN A 43 -11.65 -8.58 3.31
CA ASN A 43 -11.74 -8.78 4.75
C ASN A 43 -10.43 -8.51 5.48
N CYS A 44 -9.60 -7.64 4.92
CA CYS A 44 -8.41 -7.12 5.56
C CYS A 44 -8.73 -5.71 6.07
N ILE A 45 -8.50 -5.46 7.34
CA ILE A 45 -8.87 -4.19 7.94
C ILE A 45 -7.76 -3.17 7.66
N PRO A 46 -8.02 -2.13 6.83
CA PRO A 46 -7.00 -1.12 6.57
C PRO A 46 -6.86 -0.19 7.78
N LEU A 47 -5.63 0.00 8.22
CA LEU A 47 -5.35 0.93 9.32
C LEU A 47 -4.85 2.26 8.80
N GLN A 48 -4.02 2.23 7.75
CA GLN A 48 -3.50 3.45 7.15
C GLN A 48 -3.04 3.17 5.73
N THR A 49 -3.35 4.10 4.83
CA THR A 49 -2.80 4.14 3.48
C THR A 49 -2.09 5.47 3.30
N GLY A 50 -1.08 5.49 2.48
CA GLY A 50 -0.34 6.71 2.19
C GLY A 50 0.70 6.46 1.11
N GLY A 51 1.46 7.47 0.79
CA GLY A 51 2.49 7.35 -0.22
C GLY A 51 2.94 8.69 -0.74
N ALA A 52 3.64 8.64 -1.86
CA ALA A 52 4.17 9.81 -2.56
C ALA A 52 3.79 9.71 -4.04
N LYS A 53 4.49 10.44 -4.88
CA LYS A 53 4.17 10.50 -6.32
C LYS A 53 4.43 9.19 -7.05
N ASP A 54 5.29 8.34 -6.53
CA ASP A 54 5.78 7.17 -7.22
C ASP A 54 5.62 5.86 -6.45
N HIS A 55 5.02 5.89 -5.26
CA HIS A 55 4.83 4.67 -4.48
C HIS A 55 3.71 4.82 -3.45
N VAL A 56 3.25 3.67 -2.95
CA VAL A 56 2.20 3.62 -1.93
C VAL A 56 2.61 2.70 -0.80
N HIS A 57 2.00 2.94 0.35
CA HIS A 57 2.12 2.11 1.54
C HIS A 57 0.72 1.78 2.05
N ILE A 58 0.53 0.54 2.46
CA ILE A 58 -0.72 0.08 3.07
C ILE A 58 -0.37 -0.69 4.33
N LEU A 59 -0.95 -0.27 5.46
CA LEU A 59 -0.89 -1.02 6.70
C LEU A 59 -2.27 -1.59 6.94
N CYS A 60 -2.37 -2.90 7.06
CA CYS A 60 -3.65 -3.55 7.30
C CYS A 60 -3.52 -4.77 8.21
N LEU A 61 -4.64 -5.13 8.82
CA LEU A 61 -4.78 -6.38 9.56
C LEU A 61 -5.15 -7.46 8.54
N LEU A 62 -4.26 -8.42 8.33
CA LEU A 62 -4.44 -9.46 7.31
C LEU A 62 -5.54 -10.43 7.72
N SER A 63 -6.46 -10.71 6.78
CA SER A 63 -7.47 -11.74 6.98
C SER A 63 -6.79 -13.10 7.11
N LYS A 64 -7.28 -13.93 8.04
CA LYS A 64 -6.75 -15.29 8.21
C LYS A 64 -7.06 -16.22 7.02
N ASN A 65 -7.94 -15.79 6.13
CA ASN A 65 -8.39 -16.58 4.99
C ASN A 65 -7.76 -16.17 3.66
N ILE A 66 -6.77 -15.28 3.68
CA ILE A 66 -6.12 -14.80 2.46
C ILE A 66 -4.61 -14.94 2.57
N THR A 67 -3.97 -15.29 1.45
CA THR A 67 -2.52 -15.32 1.40
C THR A 67 -1.97 -13.91 1.14
N GLN A 68 -0.71 -13.70 1.51
CA GLN A 68 -0.04 -12.43 1.22
C GLN A 68 -0.04 -12.13 -0.26
N ILE A 69 0.29 -13.13 -1.08
CA ILE A 69 0.37 -12.93 -2.53
C ILE A 69 -0.99 -12.59 -3.13
N LYS A 70 -2.06 -13.18 -2.61
CA LYS A 70 -3.41 -12.88 -3.09
C LYS A 70 -3.80 -11.45 -2.76
N LEU A 71 -3.46 -10.97 -1.57
CA LEU A 71 -3.68 -9.58 -1.18
C LEU A 71 -2.97 -8.64 -2.16
N VAL A 72 -1.68 -8.88 -2.39
CA VAL A 72 -0.89 -8.04 -3.29
C VAL A 72 -1.47 -8.03 -4.71
N GLU A 73 -1.77 -9.21 -5.25
CA GLU A 73 -2.33 -9.34 -6.60
C GLU A 73 -3.63 -8.53 -6.75
N GLU A 74 -4.55 -8.69 -5.80
CA GLU A 74 -5.84 -8.02 -5.88
C GLU A 74 -5.70 -6.51 -5.73
N VAL A 75 -4.86 -6.06 -4.80
CA VAL A 75 -4.66 -4.62 -4.59
C VAL A 75 -4.06 -3.98 -5.84
N LYS A 76 -3.02 -4.57 -6.41
CA LYS A 76 -2.35 -4.01 -7.58
C LYS A 76 -3.26 -4.08 -8.82
N LYS A 77 -3.87 -5.22 -9.08
CA LYS A 77 -4.71 -5.44 -10.24
C LYS A 77 -5.94 -4.52 -10.24
N SER A 78 -6.67 -4.51 -9.13
CA SER A 78 -7.89 -3.71 -9.02
C SER A 78 -7.61 -2.22 -9.12
N SER A 79 -6.57 -1.74 -8.44
CA SER A 79 -6.24 -0.33 -8.46
C SER A 79 -5.75 0.13 -9.82
N SER A 80 -4.92 -0.66 -10.50
CA SER A 80 -4.44 -0.35 -11.84
C SER A 80 -5.60 -0.23 -12.83
N LYS A 81 -6.52 -1.18 -12.79
CA LYS A 81 -7.68 -1.19 -13.66
C LYS A 81 -8.56 0.05 -13.41
N TRP A 82 -8.83 0.35 -12.15
CA TRP A 82 -9.63 1.51 -11.77
C TRP A 82 -8.99 2.83 -12.21
N ILE A 83 -7.70 3.01 -11.95
CA ILE A 83 -6.99 4.24 -12.28
C ILE A 83 -7.11 4.56 -13.77
N LYS A 84 -7.00 3.55 -14.62
CA LYS A 84 -7.09 3.73 -16.08
C LYS A 84 -8.45 4.21 -16.55
N THR A 85 -9.50 4.04 -15.73
CA THR A 85 -10.86 4.43 -16.11
C THR A 85 -11.24 5.85 -15.69
N ILE A 86 -10.45 6.50 -14.82
CA ILE A 86 -10.87 7.78 -14.25
C ILE A 86 -10.47 9.00 -15.06
N GLY A 87 -9.72 8.82 -16.12
CA GLY A 87 -9.39 9.93 -17.02
C GLY A 87 -8.34 9.55 -18.05
N PRO A 88 -8.27 10.31 -19.15
CA PRO A 88 -7.29 10.01 -20.21
C PRO A 88 -5.84 10.16 -19.74
N ASN A 89 -5.60 10.99 -18.74
CA ASN A 89 -4.25 11.20 -18.21
C ASN A 89 -3.66 9.95 -17.55
N TYR A 90 -4.53 8.99 -17.18
CA TYR A 90 -4.11 7.81 -16.43
C TYR A 90 -4.13 6.51 -17.25
N ARG A 91 -4.33 6.60 -18.55
CA ARG A 91 -4.39 5.41 -19.41
C ARG A 91 -3.11 4.60 -19.41
N ASN A 92 -1.97 5.24 -19.19
CA ASN A 92 -0.66 4.60 -19.19
C ASN A 92 -0.14 4.33 -17.79
N PHE A 93 -1.04 4.28 -16.81
CA PHE A 93 -0.67 3.99 -15.44
C PHE A 93 -0.36 2.49 -15.30
N TYR A 94 0.82 2.18 -14.74
CA TYR A 94 1.22 0.81 -14.42
C TYR A 94 2.00 0.79 -13.12
N TRP A 95 1.77 -0.26 -12.33
CA TRP A 95 2.62 -0.57 -11.19
C TRP A 95 3.87 -1.29 -11.66
N GLN A 96 4.97 -1.07 -10.94
CA GLN A 96 6.21 -1.82 -11.13
C GLN A 96 5.98 -3.26 -10.69
N ASP A 97 6.61 -4.23 -11.34
CA ASP A 97 6.63 -5.61 -10.85
C ASP A 97 7.36 -5.65 -9.52
N GLY A 98 6.89 -6.53 -8.64
CA GLY A 98 7.48 -6.65 -7.32
C GLY A 98 6.78 -5.80 -6.28
N TYR A 99 7.14 -6.04 -5.04
CA TYR A 99 6.55 -5.39 -3.88
C TYR A 99 7.36 -5.70 -2.65
N GLY A 100 7.14 -4.94 -1.57
CA GLY A 100 7.62 -5.30 -0.24
C GLY A 100 6.42 -5.58 0.64
N ILE A 101 6.49 -6.63 1.44
CA ILE A 101 5.48 -6.90 2.45
C ILE A 101 6.19 -7.35 3.72
N PHE A 102 5.87 -6.69 4.82
CA PHE A 102 6.57 -6.87 6.08
C PHE A 102 5.56 -7.08 7.19
N SER A 103 5.84 -8.02 8.08
CA SER A 103 5.04 -8.16 9.29
C SER A 103 5.31 -6.98 10.23
N VAL A 104 4.27 -6.55 10.94
CA VAL A 104 4.39 -5.45 11.89
C VAL A 104 3.97 -5.96 13.26
N ASN A 105 4.87 -5.81 14.23
CA ASN A 105 4.55 -6.15 15.60
C ASN A 105 3.40 -5.26 16.09
N PRO A 106 2.41 -5.80 16.79
CA PRO A 106 1.31 -4.98 17.32
C PRO A 106 1.77 -3.74 18.08
N SER A 107 2.90 -3.81 18.78
CA SER A 107 3.44 -2.66 19.51
C SER A 107 4.01 -1.58 18.60
N GLU A 108 4.24 -1.88 17.31
CA GLU A 108 4.81 -0.95 16.33
C GLU A 108 3.77 -0.39 15.35
N VAL A 109 2.51 -0.78 15.48
CA VAL A 109 1.46 -0.35 14.56
C VAL A 109 1.33 1.17 14.53
N GLU A 110 1.38 1.81 15.68
CA GLU A 110 1.26 3.26 15.76
C GLU A 110 2.44 3.97 15.09
N VAL A 111 3.64 3.46 15.30
CA VAL A 111 4.86 4.00 14.67
C VAL A 111 4.77 3.90 13.16
N VAL A 112 4.37 2.74 12.64
CA VAL A 112 4.24 2.53 11.20
C VAL A 112 3.11 3.40 10.62
N THR A 113 2.01 3.53 11.35
CA THR A 113 0.91 4.42 10.95
C THR A 113 1.41 5.84 10.73
N ASP A 114 2.16 6.38 11.70
CA ASP A 114 2.70 7.73 11.60
C ASP A 114 3.70 7.85 10.46
N TYR A 115 4.53 6.84 10.27
CA TYR A 115 5.48 6.80 9.15
C TYR A 115 4.74 6.92 7.81
N ILE A 116 3.66 6.17 7.64
CA ILE A 116 2.88 6.19 6.40
C ILE A 116 2.18 7.54 6.20
N LYS A 117 1.65 8.13 7.26
CA LYS A 117 1.02 9.45 7.19
C LYS A 117 1.98 10.54 6.71
N ASN A 118 3.25 10.41 7.08
CA ASN A 118 4.25 11.44 6.85
C ASN A 118 5.14 11.13 5.64
N GLN A 119 4.62 10.40 4.65
CA GLN A 119 5.40 9.96 3.49
C GLN A 119 5.99 11.12 2.68
N GLU A 120 5.26 12.21 2.51
CA GLU A 120 5.79 13.36 1.77
C GLU A 120 7.00 13.97 2.46
N GLU A 121 6.97 14.02 3.78
CA GLU A 121 8.09 14.52 4.58
C GLU A 121 9.30 13.60 4.44
N HIS A 122 9.10 12.28 4.56
CA HIS A 122 10.17 11.30 4.39
C HIS A 122 10.74 11.32 2.99
N HIS A 123 9.89 11.47 1.99
CA HIS A 123 10.30 11.44 0.58
C HIS A 123 11.18 12.63 0.21
N ARG A 124 11.08 13.75 0.91
CA ARG A 124 11.99 14.88 0.71
C ARG A 124 13.40 14.55 1.16
N LYS A 125 13.55 13.61 2.09
CA LYS A 125 14.86 13.25 2.66
C LYS A 125 15.43 11.97 2.07
N ARG A 126 14.58 11.09 1.56
CA ARG A 126 14.98 9.77 1.06
C ARG A 126 14.19 9.41 -0.19
N THR A 127 14.84 8.67 -1.10
CA THR A 127 14.14 8.05 -2.23
C THR A 127 13.39 6.82 -1.73
N PHE A 128 12.44 6.33 -2.55
CA PHE A 128 11.72 5.10 -2.24
C PHE A 128 12.69 3.92 -2.06
N GLN A 129 13.72 3.83 -2.89
CA GLN A 129 14.72 2.77 -2.76
C GLN A 129 15.45 2.81 -1.42
N GLU A 130 15.82 4.00 -0.97
CA GLU A 130 16.47 4.16 0.33
C GLU A 130 15.56 3.75 1.48
N GLU A 131 14.27 4.12 1.41
CA GLU A 131 13.28 3.70 2.40
C GLU A 131 13.10 2.18 2.41
N PHE A 132 13.02 1.59 1.21
CA PHE A 132 12.86 0.15 1.06
C PHE A 132 14.01 -0.61 1.71
N LEU A 133 15.24 -0.13 1.54
CA LEU A 133 16.41 -0.75 2.14
C LEU A 133 16.37 -0.72 3.67
N VAL A 134 15.75 0.30 4.26
CA VAL A 134 15.60 0.36 5.72
C VAL A 134 14.75 -0.80 6.23
N PHE A 135 13.70 -1.18 5.51
CA PHE A 135 12.85 -2.29 5.91
C PHE A 135 13.49 -3.67 5.73
N LEU A 136 14.51 -3.77 4.88
CA LEU A 136 15.22 -5.03 4.66
C LEU A 136 16.16 -5.39 5.80
N LYS A 137 16.41 -4.50 6.71
CA LYS A 137 17.26 -4.73 7.89
C LYS A 137 16.42 -5.18 9.11
#